data_ffe174c3b1e6abd5fe31e3f7b962d422
#
_entry.id   ffe174c3b1e6abd5fe31e3f7b962d422
#
_cell.length_a   1.000
_cell.length_b   1.000
_cell.length_c   1.000
_cell.angle_alpha   90.00
_cell.angle_beta   90.00
_cell.angle_gamma   90.00
#
_symmetry.space_group_name_H-M   'P 1'
#
loop_
_entity.id
_entity.type
_entity.pdbx_description
1 polymer ?
#
loop_
_entity_poly.entity_id
_entity_poly.type
_entity_poly.pdbx_seq_one_letter_code
_entity_poly.pdbx_strand_id
1 'polypeptide(L)'
;GALAIGVCDRLNMLQYSTYSVISPEGCASILWKTAEKAPEAAEAMGITAERLKGLGIVDKVISEPLGGAHRDPAAMAESLRNELLEQLDTLATLDSSELLARRYEKLMSFGVA
;
A
#
# COMPACT_ATOMS: atom_id res chain seq x y z
N GLY A 1 -5.02 -8.52 8.81
CA GLY A 1 -5.13 -8.30 7.39
C GLY A 1 -3.92 -7.69 6.69
N ALA A 2 -3.27 -6.68 7.28
CA ALA A 2 -2.17 -5.96 6.61
C ALA A 2 -1.01 -6.90 6.26
N LEU A 3 -0.60 -7.78 7.16
CA LEU A 3 0.49 -8.73 6.92
C LEU A 3 0.13 -9.70 5.78
N ALA A 4 -1.09 -10.22 5.79
CA ALA A 4 -1.55 -11.15 4.77
C ALA A 4 -1.58 -10.51 3.38
N ILE A 5 -2.02 -9.26 3.28
CA ILE A 5 -2.04 -8.50 2.03
C ILE A 5 -0.61 -8.20 1.56
N GLY A 6 0.30 -7.93 2.49
CA GLY A 6 1.68 -7.56 2.17
C GLY A 6 2.55 -8.69 1.63
N VAL A 7 2.13 -9.95 1.78
CA VAL A 7 2.83 -11.11 1.20
C VAL A 7 2.37 -11.28 -0.24
N CYS A 8 2.98 -10.56 -1.15
CA CYS A 8 2.56 -10.48 -2.55
C CYS A 8 3.75 -10.13 -3.46
N ASP A 9 3.56 -10.25 -4.76
CA ASP A 9 4.57 -9.88 -5.77
C ASP A 9 4.57 -8.37 -6.04
N ARG A 10 3.40 -7.76 -6.03
CA ARG A 10 3.22 -6.30 -6.20
C ARG A 10 2.20 -5.80 -5.22
N LEU A 11 2.56 -4.80 -4.43
CA LEU A 11 1.65 -4.10 -3.53
C LEU A 11 1.35 -2.73 -4.11
N ASN A 12 0.09 -2.49 -4.41
CA ASN A 12 -0.39 -1.24 -5.01
C ASN A 12 -1.27 -0.50 -4.02
N MET A 13 -1.16 0.82 -3.99
CA MET A 13 -2.04 1.66 -3.19
C MET A 13 -2.63 2.76 -4.05
N LEU A 14 -3.88 3.10 -3.79
CA LEU A 14 -4.47 4.31 -4.32
C LEU A 14 -3.84 5.52 -3.62
N GLN A 15 -3.75 6.63 -4.34
CA GLN A 15 -3.02 7.83 -3.91
C GLN A 15 -3.42 8.35 -2.52
N TYR A 16 -4.72 8.32 -2.20
CA TYR A 16 -5.24 8.84 -0.95
C TYR A 16 -5.64 7.75 0.05
N SER A 17 -5.24 6.51 -0.20
CA SER A 17 -5.55 5.40 0.70
C SER A 17 -4.54 5.30 1.84
N THR A 18 -4.88 4.48 2.83
CA THR A 18 -4.00 4.18 3.97
C THR A 18 -3.81 2.67 4.10
N TYR A 19 -2.68 2.26 4.64
CA TYR A 19 -2.35 0.86 4.84
C TYR A 19 -1.70 0.69 6.21
N SER A 20 -2.39 0.01 7.12
CA SER A 20 -1.86 -0.28 8.45
C SER A 20 -2.59 -1.44 9.12
N VAL A 21 -2.04 -1.93 10.22
CA VAL A 21 -2.65 -3.01 11.01
C VAL A 21 -3.72 -2.50 11.97
N ILE A 22 -3.73 -1.20 12.26
CA ILE A 22 -4.65 -0.57 13.21
C ILE A 22 -4.95 0.86 12.72
N SER A 23 -6.14 1.37 13.05
CA SER A 23 -6.48 2.75 12.72
C SER A 23 -5.67 3.74 13.58
N PRO A 24 -5.46 4.99 13.09
CA PRO A 24 -4.81 6.02 13.91
C PRO A 24 -5.53 6.26 15.24
N GLU A 25 -6.85 6.21 15.24
CA GLU A 25 -7.67 6.36 16.43
C GLU A 25 -7.40 5.22 17.43
N GLY A 26 -7.35 3.98 16.94
CA GLY A 26 -7.03 2.82 17.77
C GLY A 26 -5.62 2.89 18.34
N CYS A 27 -4.66 3.28 17.52
CA CYS A 27 -3.28 3.47 17.95
C CYS A 27 -3.17 4.55 19.02
N ALA A 28 -3.84 5.69 18.81
CA ALA A 28 -3.85 6.78 19.77
C ALA A 28 -4.49 6.36 21.08
N SER A 29 -5.57 5.60 21.04
CA SER A 29 -6.25 5.11 22.25
C SER A 29 -5.34 4.21 23.08
N ILE A 30 -4.53 3.39 22.45
CA ILE A 30 -3.61 2.48 23.13
C ILE A 30 -2.41 3.26 23.71
N LEU A 31 -1.77 4.10 22.90
CA LEU A 31 -0.53 4.77 23.28
C LEU A 31 -0.74 6.01 24.17
N TRP A 32 -1.73 6.82 23.86
CA TRP A 32 -1.99 8.07 24.59
C TRP A 32 -3.29 8.05 25.39
N LYS A 33 -4.01 6.94 25.35
CA LYS A 33 -5.29 6.72 26.05
C LYS A 33 -6.38 7.72 25.64
N THR A 34 -6.26 8.30 24.44
CA THR A 34 -7.27 9.20 23.87
C THR A 34 -7.21 9.18 22.35
N ALA A 35 -8.36 9.07 21.69
CA ALA A 35 -8.46 9.13 20.24
C ALA A 35 -8.19 10.55 19.69
N GLU A 36 -8.16 11.56 20.54
CA GLU A 36 -7.83 12.94 20.13
C GLU A 36 -6.41 13.06 19.57
N LYS A 37 -5.52 12.12 19.88
CA LYS A 37 -4.16 12.05 19.35
C LYS A 37 -4.05 11.30 18.03
N ALA A 38 -5.20 10.99 17.35
CA ALA A 38 -5.18 10.29 16.07
C ALA A 38 -4.30 10.97 15.01
N PRO A 39 -4.28 12.31 14.86
CA PRO A 39 -3.40 12.95 13.89
C PRO A 39 -1.91 12.65 14.13
N GLU A 40 -1.46 12.70 15.38
CA GLU A 40 -0.08 12.40 15.74
C GLU A 40 0.24 10.93 15.53
N ALA A 41 -0.70 10.05 15.85
CA ALA A 41 -0.56 8.61 15.60
C ALA A 41 -0.45 8.33 14.10
N ALA A 42 -1.29 8.94 13.28
CA ALA A 42 -1.26 8.76 11.83
C ALA A 42 0.08 9.17 11.24
N GLU A 43 0.63 10.29 11.67
CA GLU A 43 1.94 10.76 11.23
C GLU A 43 3.06 9.82 11.66
N ALA A 44 3.05 9.38 12.91
CA ALA A 44 4.06 8.46 13.45
C ALA A 44 4.02 7.10 12.77
N MET A 45 2.83 6.60 12.42
CA MET A 45 2.66 5.31 11.74
C MET A 45 3.14 5.32 10.30
N GLY A 46 3.14 6.48 9.62
CA GLY A 46 3.59 6.59 8.24
C GLY A 46 2.76 5.75 7.27
N ILE A 47 1.44 5.80 7.38
CA ILE A 47 0.50 4.90 6.70
C ILE A 47 0.05 5.38 5.31
N THR A 48 0.54 6.52 4.85
CA THR A 48 0.17 7.07 3.54
C THR A 48 0.88 6.34 2.40
N ALA A 49 0.27 6.36 1.22
CA ALA A 49 0.83 5.73 0.02
C ALA A 49 2.22 6.26 -0.32
N GLU A 50 2.40 7.57 -0.28
CA GLU A 50 3.67 8.22 -0.59
C GLU A 50 4.77 7.79 0.39
N ARG A 51 4.47 7.78 1.68
CA ARG A 51 5.43 7.39 2.70
C ARG A 51 5.84 5.92 2.58
N LEU A 52 4.87 5.05 2.37
CA LEU A 52 5.11 3.62 2.23
C LEU A 52 5.86 3.29 0.95
N LYS A 53 5.63 4.03 -0.13
CA LYS A 53 6.43 3.89 -1.35
C LYS A 53 7.87 4.32 -1.12
N GLY A 54 8.10 5.41 -0.41
CA GLY A 54 9.45 5.86 -0.04
C GLY A 54 10.20 4.85 0.80
N LEU A 55 9.50 4.07 1.62
CA LEU A 55 10.09 3.00 2.43
C LEU A 55 10.29 1.69 1.65
N GLY A 56 9.86 1.61 0.40
CA GLY A 56 9.99 0.42 -0.43
C GLY A 56 8.95 -0.67 -0.18
N ILE A 57 7.93 -0.39 0.62
CA ILE A 57 6.87 -1.36 0.94
C ILE A 57 5.84 -1.41 -0.18
N VAL A 58 5.44 -0.26 -0.71
CA VAL A 58 4.48 -0.14 -1.81
C VAL A 58 5.24 -0.02 -3.12
N ASP A 59 4.88 -0.86 -4.09
CA ASP A 59 5.52 -0.89 -5.40
C ASP A 59 5.01 0.22 -6.32
N LYS A 60 3.70 0.48 -6.29
CA LYS A 60 3.08 1.48 -7.17
C LYS A 60 1.98 2.23 -6.44
N VAL A 61 1.98 3.55 -6.58
CA VAL A 61 0.88 4.41 -6.15
C VAL A 61 0.06 4.75 -7.38
N ILE A 62 -1.22 4.38 -7.36
CA ILE A 62 -2.15 4.63 -8.46
C ILE A 62 -2.85 5.96 -8.21
N SER A 63 -2.72 6.90 -9.15
CA SER A 63 -3.32 8.21 -9.03
C SER A 63 -4.84 8.15 -8.99
N GLU A 64 -5.44 8.96 -8.15
CA GLU A 64 -6.88 9.08 -8.04
C GLU A 64 -7.38 10.31 -8.79
N PRO A 65 -8.65 10.31 -9.26
CA PRO A 65 -9.26 11.50 -9.82
C PRO A 65 -9.27 12.65 -8.83
N LEU A 66 -9.34 13.87 -9.33
CA LEU A 66 -9.42 15.04 -8.48
C LEU A 66 -10.59 14.93 -7.50
N GLY A 67 -10.29 15.05 -6.22
CA GLY A 67 -11.26 14.90 -5.14
C GLY A 67 -11.42 13.47 -4.62
N GLY A 68 -10.69 12.48 -5.18
CA GLY A 68 -10.68 11.09 -4.73
C GLY A 68 -11.41 10.12 -5.65
N ALA A 69 -11.22 8.83 -5.40
CA ALA A 69 -11.79 7.74 -6.22
C ALA A 69 -13.31 7.81 -6.30
N HIS A 70 -13.97 8.22 -5.22
CA HIS A 70 -15.42 8.30 -5.14
C HIS A 70 -16.03 9.42 -5.98
N ARG A 71 -15.23 10.37 -6.41
CA ARG A 71 -15.68 11.51 -7.23
C ARG A 71 -15.86 11.12 -8.69
N ASP A 72 -15.07 10.17 -9.18
CA ASP A 72 -15.18 9.63 -10.54
C ASP A 72 -14.83 8.14 -10.51
N PRO A 73 -15.77 7.29 -10.06
CA PRO A 73 -15.49 5.86 -9.96
C PRO A 73 -15.12 5.20 -11.29
N ALA A 74 -15.71 5.68 -12.40
CA ALA A 74 -15.42 5.12 -13.72
C ALA A 74 -13.97 5.39 -14.14
N ALA A 75 -13.48 6.62 -13.95
CA ALA A 75 -12.08 6.97 -14.24
C ALA A 75 -11.11 6.20 -13.33
N MET A 76 -11.45 6.07 -12.05
CA MET A 76 -10.62 5.30 -11.10
C MET A 76 -10.56 3.83 -11.49
N ALA A 77 -11.68 3.23 -11.87
CA ALA A 77 -11.74 1.84 -12.30
C ALA A 77 -10.90 1.61 -13.55
N GLU A 78 -10.93 2.52 -14.50
CA GLU A 78 -10.11 2.43 -15.71
C GLU A 78 -8.61 2.53 -15.41
N SER A 79 -8.20 3.47 -14.59
CA SER A 79 -6.81 3.62 -14.17
C SER A 79 -6.31 2.37 -13.43
N LEU A 80 -7.10 1.85 -12.54
CA LEU A 80 -6.79 0.62 -11.81
C LEU A 80 -6.68 -0.58 -12.75
N ARG A 81 -7.62 -0.72 -13.68
CA ARG A 81 -7.61 -1.79 -14.68
C ARG A 81 -6.34 -1.76 -15.51
N ASN A 82 -5.97 -0.59 -16.03
CA ASN A 82 -4.79 -0.44 -16.88
C ASN A 82 -3.51 -0.81 -16.12
N GLU A 83 -3.39 -0.36 -14.88
CA GLU A 83 -2.22 -0.67 -14.05
C GLU A 83 -2.14 -2.16 -13.71
N LEU A 84 -3.26 -2.78 -13.35
CA LEU A 84 -3.29 -4.21 -13.03
C LEU A 84 -2.96 -5.06 -14.26
N LEU A 85 -3.47 -4.71 -15.43
CA LEU A 85 -3.16 -5.42 -16.68
C LEU A 85 -1.68 -5.30 -17.02
N GLU A 86 -1.10 -4.12 -16.90
CA GLU A 86 0.33 -3.91 -17.15
C GLU A 86 1.20 -4.75 -16.21
N GLN A 87 0.87 -4.77 -14.93
CA GLN A 87 1.60 -5.55 -13.94
C GLN A 87 1.45 -7.05 -14.16
N LEU A 88 0.25 -7.52 -14.51
CA LEU A 88 0.01 -8.91 -14.83
C LEU A 88 0.82 -9.36 -16.05
N ASP A 89 0.86 -8.53 -17.09
CA ASP A 89 1.67 -8.82 -18.28
C ASP A 89 3.15 -8.97 -17.93
N THR A 90 3.67 -8.09 -17.09
CA THR A 90 5.05 -8.15 -16.62
C THR A 90 5.32 -9.42 -15.81
N LEU A 91 4.46 -9.73 -14.83
CA LEU A 91 4.64 -10.87 -13.95
C LEU A 91 4.43 -12.21 -14.68
N ALA A 92 3.55 -12.23 -15.68
CA ALA A 92 3.28 -13.45 -16.45
C ALA A 92 4.48 -13.92 -17.30
N THR A 93 5.46 -13.06 -17.55
CA THR A 93 6.71 -13.43 -18.24
C THR A 93 7.66 -14.22 -17.36
N LEU A 94 7.43 -14.23 -16.04
CA LEU A 94 8.28 -14.91 -15.07
C LEU A 94 7.71 -16.29 -14.75
N ASP A 95 8.59 -17.29 -14.56
CA ASP A 95 8.15 -18.58 -14.08
C ASP A 95 7.91 -18.56 -12.56
N SER A 96 7.32 -19.64 -12.04
CA SER A 96 6.97 -19.72 -10.62
C SER A 96 8.19 -19.63 -9.72
N SER A 97 9.33 -20.19 -10.12
CA SER A 97 10.57 -20.13 -9.34
C SER A 97 11.09 -18.71 -9.24
N GLU A 98 11.07 -17.95 -10.33
CA GLU A 98 11.48 -16.56 -10.34
C GLU A 98 10.56 -15.67 -9.49
N LEU A 99 9.24 -15.88 -9.61
CA LEU A 99 8.26 -15.14 -8.81
C LEU A 99 8.50 -15.35 -7.31
N LEU A 100 8.68 -16.61 -6.90
CA LEU A 100 8.93 -16.93 -5.49
C LEU A 100 10.25 -16.36 -4.99
N ALA A 101 11.30 -16.42 -5.78
CA ALA A 101 12.60 -15.86 -5.42
C ALA A 101 12.54 -14.35 -5.25
N ARG A 102 11.89 -13.65 -6.17
CA ARG A 102 11.73 -12.20 -6.10
C ARG A 102 10.87 -11.77 -4.91
N ARG A 103 9.81 -12.52 -4.62
CA ARG A 103 8.96 -12.26 -3.45
C ARG A 103 9.75 -12.41 -2.16
N TYR A 104 10.54 -13.47 -2.05
CA TYR A 104 11.40 -13.69 -0.89
C TYR A 104 12.40 -12.54 -0.70
N GLU A 105 13.09 -12.14 -1.75
CA GLU A 105 14.05 -11.03 -1.71
C GLU A 105 13.38 -9.72 -1.30
N LYS A 106 12.17 -9.47 -1.83
CA LYS A 106 11.39 -8.29 -1.48
C LYS A 106 11.08 -8.25 0.00
N LEU A 107 10.57 -9.36 0.55
CA LEU A 107 10.24 -9.48 1.98
C LEU A 107 11.48 -9.32 2.86
N MET A 108 12.60 -9.88 2.45
CA MET A 108 13.87 -9.76 3.20
C MET A 108 14.47 -8.35 3.13
N SER A 109 14.09 -7.55 2.15
CA SER A 109 14.57 -6.17 2.01
C SER A 109 13.87 -5.18 2.93
N PHE A 110 12.70 -5.54 3.48
CA PHE A 110 11.96 -4.65 4.36
C PHE A 110 12.71 -4.41 5.67
N GLY A 111 12.77 -3.14 6.08
CA GLY A 111 13.45 -2.75 7.31
C GLY A 111 14.96 -2.67 7.21
N VAL A 112 15.53 -2.92 6.05
CA VAL A 112 16.97 -2.74 5.80
C VAL A 112 17.22 -1.28 5.46
N ALA A 113 18.08 -0.63 6.23
CA ALA A 113 18.40 0.78 6.05
C ALA A 113 19.24 1.01 4.77
#